data_f41d6502d28022e51df5ec8ddc5a219d
#
_entry.id   f41d6502d28022e51df5ec8ddc5a219d
#
_cell.length_a   1.000
_cell.length_b   1.000
_cell.length_c   1.000
_cell.angle_alpha   90.00
_cell.angle_beta   90.00
_cell.angle_gamma   90.00
#
_symmetry.space_group_name_H-M   'P 1'
#
loop_
_entity.id
_entity.type
_entity.pdbx_description
1 polymer ?
#
loop_
_entity_poly.entity_id
_entity_poly.type
_entity_poly.pdbx_seq_one_letter_code
_entity_poly.pdbx_strand_id
1 'polypeptide(L)'
;ERGLLNRFHGSLPRTRIQAWTLQQGWLQRKFSRFALRVDAAAGGVNSENMESQWQLAPIADLEHIETIIASVIPSGSWPIAIWQPLHPNAWKREFKKPAYILVIPILVLAYWAWQIALLMLLAYPWLWIASKQWAKHAGYSYDSDLIAVREGWINKYWRFAEVRKIQAVYLKQSPFDRKYGMATVFCDTVNAGSFEPPLAIRYL
;
A
#
# COMPACT_ATOMS: atom_id res chain seq x y z
N GLU A 1 10.55 20.73 4.50
CA GLU A 1 10.00 21.74 5.41
C GLU A 1 8.55 21.41 5.73
N ARG A 2 8.17 21.41 7.00
CA ARG A 2 6.80 21.10 7.45
C ARG A 2 6.38 22.12 8.50
N GLY A 3 5.13 22.60 8.39
CA GLY A 3 4.45 23.46 9.36
C GLY A 3 4.39 24.92 8.99
N LEU A 4 3.23 25.54 9.31
CA LEU A 4 2.97 26.98 9.09
C LEU A 4 3.64 27.86 10.15
N LEU A 5 3.71 27.40 11.40
CA LEU A 5 4.26 28.15 12.53
C LEU A 5 5.63 27.64 12.96
N ASN A 6 5.84 26.31 12.95
CA ASN A 6 7.14 25.70 13.24
C ASN A 6 7.69 25.07 11.97
N ARG A 7 8.84 25.53 11.51
CA ARG A 7 9.54 24.98 10.35
C ARG A 7 10.52 23.92 10.81
N PHE A 8 10.27 22.67 10.43
CA PHE A 8 11.19 21.57 10.63
C PHE A 8 12.02 21.35 9.36
N HIS A 9 13.31 21.44 9.47
CA HIS A 9 14.26 21.09 8.41
C HIS A 9 14.92 19.77 8.80
N GLY A 10 14.78 18.77 7.95
CA GLY A 10 15.48 17.51 8.13
C GLY A 10 16.17 17.12 6.85
N SER A 11 17.35 16.54 6.96
CA SER A 11 18.08 15.90 5.86
C SER A 11 18.13 14.39 6.07
N LEU A 12 17.83 13.64 5.04
CA LEU A 12 17.85 12.18 5.08
C LEU A 12 18.93 11.67 4.12
N PRO A 13 19.96 10.95 4.59
CA PRO A 13 20.92 10.30 3.72
C PRO A 13 20.24 9.25 2.84
N ARG A 14 20.56 9.19 1.55
CA ARG A 14 19.99 8.23 0.58
C ARG A 14 20.17 6.77 1.02
N THR A 15 21.27 6.48 1.69
CA THR A 15 21.58 5.14 2.21
C THR A 15 20.59 4.65 3.26
N ARG A 16 19.92 5.57 3.98
CA ARG A 16 18.92 5.23 5.01
C ARG A 16 17.51 5.02 4.44
N ILE A 17 17.27 5.37 3.20
CA ILE A 17 15.96 5.16 2.56
C ILE A 17 15.78 3.67 2.30
N GLN A 18 14.72 3.08 2.84
CA GLN A 18 14.43 1.65 2.75
C GLN A 18 13.36 1.35 1.70
N ALA A 19 12.31 2.12 1.70
CA ALA A 19 11.18 1.96 0.79
C ALA A 19 10.58 3.33 0.43
N TRP A 20 9.83 3.34 -0.67
CA TRP A 20 9.14 4.51 -1.20
C TRP A 20 7.67 4.17 -1.39
N THR A 21 6.83 5.11 -1.07
CA THR A 21 5.39 4.96 -1.26
C THR A 21 4.85 6.15 -2.03
N LEU A 22 4.37 5.91 -3.23
CA LEU A 22 3.64 6.87 -4.03
C LEU A 22 2.15 6.67 -3.77
N GLN A 23 1.45 7.75 -3.42
CA GLN A 23 0.03 7.71 -3.13
C GLN A 23 -0.72 8.66 -4.06
N GLN A 24 -1.90 8.23 -4.50
CA GLN A 24 -2.81 9.05 -5.28
C GLN A 24 -4.24 8.83 -4.79
N GLY A 25 -4.77 9.78 -4.03
CA GLY A 25 -6.17 9.80 -3.63
C GLY A 25 -7.09 10.10 -4.83
N TRP A 26 -8.39 9.84 -4.65
CA TRP A 26 -9.38 10.09 -5.71
C TRP A 26 -9.42 11.57 -6.15
N LEU A 27 -9.28 12.49 -5.21
CA LEU A 27 -9.24 13.93 -5.51
C LEU A 27 -7.93 14.32 -6.20
N GLN A 28 -6.81 13.79 -5.73
CA GLN A 28 -5.49 14.01 -6.34
C GLN A 28 -5.45 13.51 -7.79
N ARG A 29 -6.18 12.42 -8.09
CA ARG A 29 -6.30 11.89 -9.46
C ARG A 29 -6.96 12.89 -10.40
N LYS A 30 -8.00 13.62 -9.95
CA LYS A 30 -8.66 14.64 -10.76
C LYS A 30 -7.72 15.78 -11.17
N PHE A 31 -6.71 16.06 -10.35
CA PHE A 31 -5.72 17.10 -10.60
C PHE A 31 -4.34 16.55 -11.03
N SER A 32 -4.25 15.24 -11.35
CA SER A 32 -2.99 14.57 -11.70
C SER A 32 -1.87 14.79 -10.68
N ARG A 33 -2.24 14.89 -9.38
CA ARG A 33 -1.31 15.09 -8.28
C ARG A 33 -1.02 13.78 -7.56
N PHE A 34 0.18 13.70 -6.97
CA PHE A 34 0.66 12.55 -6.21
C PHE A 34 1.31 13.03 -4.92
N ALA A 35 1.37 12.13 -3.93
CA ALA A 35 2.14 12.32 -2.72
C ALA A 35 3.24 11.26 -2.65
N LEU A 36 4.48 11.68 -2.42
CA LEU A 36 5.63 10.79 -2.27
C LEU A 36 6.05 10.75 -0.81
N ARG A 37 6.07 9.55 -0.25
CA ARG A 37 6.58 9.25 1.09
C ARG A 37 7.78 8.31 1.00
N VAL A 38 8.61 8.38 2.01
CA VAL A 38 9.83 7.57 2.11
C VAL A 38 9.92 6.98 3.50
N ASP A 39 10.17 5.70 3.57
CA ASP A 39 10.47 5.00 4.80
C ASP A 39 11.99 5.01 5.01
N ALA A 40 12.43 5.53 6.15
CA ALA A 40 13.84 5.60 6.51
C ALA A 40 14.15 4.66 7.66
N ALA A 41 15.33 4.05 7.64
CA ALA A 41 15.83 3.28 8.78
C ALA A 41 16.00 4.20 9.99
N ALA A 42 15.34 3.89 11.11
CA ALA A 42 15.50 4.60 12.37
C ALA A 42 16.94 4.42 12.87
N GLY A 43 17.66 5.50 12.97
CA GLY A 43 19.04 5.49 13.45
C GLY A 43 19.42 6.87 13.96
N GLY A 44 19.20 7.12 15.25
CA GLY A 44 19.62 8.36 15.93
C GLY A 44 19.11 8.39 17.37
N VAL A 45 19.94 8.90 18.26
CA VAL A 45 19.84 8.88 19.73
C VAL A 45 18.62 9.63 20.30
N ASN A 46 17.77 10.25 19.47
CA ASN A 46 16.59 11.01 19.88
C ASN A 46 15.32 10.53 19.14
N SER A 47 15.11 9.22 19.06
CA SER A 47 14.07 8.61 18.21
C SER A 47 12.65 8.58 18.82
N GLU A 48 12.41 9.20 19.98
CA GLU A 48 11.05 9.19 20.59
C GLU A 48 10.02 10.03 19.80
N ASN A 49 10.44 10.90 18.86
CA ASN A 49 9.55 11.74 18.06
C ASN A 49 9.89 11.79 16.56
N MET A 50 10.81 10.97 16.04
CA MET A 50 11.07 10.93 14.60
C MET A 50 10.16 9.89 13.95
N GLU A 51 9.14 10.37 13.27
CA GLU A 51 8.36 9.57 12.34
C GLU A 51 9.33 8.84 11.38
N SER A 52 9.29 7.52 11.37
CA SER A 52 10.07 6.70 10.43
C SER A 52 9.70 6.99 8.96
N GLN A 53 8.67 7.79 8.75
CA GLN A 53 8.15 8.19 7.45
C GLN A 53 8.38 9.66 7.19
N TRP A 54 9.08 9.93 6.11
CA TRP A 54 9.33 11.27 5.62
C TRP A 54 8.46 11.55 4.38
N GLN A 55 7.68 12.61 4.46
CA GLN A 55 6.92 13.08 3.31
C GLN A 55 7.81 14.00 2.48
N LEU A 56 8.37 13.47 1.39
CA LEU A 56 9.24 14.23 0.49
C LEU A 56 8.47 15.23 -0.36
N ALA A 57 7.34 14.80 -0.90
CA ALA A 57 6.47 15.64 -1.70
C ALA A 57 5.01 15.38 -1.30
N PRO A 58 4.37 16.28 -0.54
CA PRO A 58 2.98 16.11 -0.11
C PRO A 58 2.00 16.21 -1.29
N ILE A 59 2.30 17.06 -2.26
CA ILE A 59 1.53 17.23 -3.50
C ILE A 59 2.52 17.63 -4.59
N ALA A 60 2.71 16.78 -5.59
CA ALA A 60 3.59 17.03 -6.72
C ALA A 60 3.02 16.48 -8.02
N ASP A 61 3.49 17.01 -9.13
CA ASP A 61 3.23 16.46 -10.46
C ASP A 61 4.07 15.21 -10.71
N LEU A 62 3.65 14.37 -11.63
CA LEU A 62 4.36 13.13 -11.96
C LEU A 62 5.79 13.41 -12.44
N GLU A 63 5.99 14.41 -13.29
CA GLU A 63 7.29 14.80 -13.82
C GLU A 63 8.28 15.20 -12.70
N HIS A 64 7.78 15.97 -11.71
CA HIS A 64 8.60 16.33 -10.56
C HIS A 64 8.97 15.11 -9.70
N ILE A 65 8.04 14.18 -9.53
CA ILE A 65 8.29 12.92 -8.81
C ILE A 65 9.28 12.04 -9.55
N GLU A 66 9.15 11.93 -10.86
CA GLU A 66 10.11 11.18 -11.69
C GLU A 66 11.52 11.74 -11.56
N THR A 67 11.66 13.05 -11.55
CA THR A 67 12.95 13.73 -11.33
C THR A 67 13.54 13.39 -9.95
N ILE A 68 12.71 13.40 -8.90
CA ILE A 68 13.12 13.03 -7.55
C ILE A 68 13.55 11.56 -7.51
N ILE A 69 12.72 10.65 -8.04
CA ILE A 69 13.00 9.21 -8.06
C ILE A 69 14.30 8.92 -8.83
N ALA A 70 14.45 9.47 -10.03
CA ALA A 70 15.66 9.30 -10.85
C ALA A 70 16.92 9.81 -10.13
N SER A 71 16.81 10.89 -9.35
CA SER A 71 17.92 11.41 -8.57
C SER A 71 18.36 10.51 -7.41
N VAL A 72 17.45 9.66 -6.91
CA VAL A 72 17.64 8.85 -5.70
C VAL A 72 17.86 7.37 -5.99
N ILE A 73 17.20 6.84 -7.04
CA ILE A 73 17.35 5.44 -7.50
C ILE A 73 17.93 5.44 -8.91
N PRO A 74 19.25 5.62 -9.08
CA PRO A 74 19.84 5.66 -10.41
C PRO A 74 19.83 4.32 -11.13
N SER A 75 19.63 3.20 -10.44
CA SER A 75 19.63 1.83 -11.00
C SER A 75 18.25 1.26 -11.29
N GLY A 76 17.16 1.95 -10.93
CA GLY A 76 15.80 1.44 -11.15
C GLY A 76 15.19 1.93 -12.47
N SER A 77 14.59 1.05 -13.25
CA SER A 77 13.76 1.42 -14.40
C SER A 77 12.44 2.02 -13.91
N TRP A 78 12.34 3.34 -13.91
CA TRP A 78 11.10 4.06 -13.65
C TRP A 78 10.69 4.85 -14.91
N PRO A 79 9.42 4.87 -15.29
CA PRO A 79 8.28 4.15 -14.70
C PRO A 79 8.27 2.66 -15.00
N ILE A 80 7.70 1.85 -14.07
CA ILE A 80 7.60 0.41 -14.22
C ILE A 80 6.64 0.09 -15.37
N ALA A 81 7.16 -0.52 -16.44
CA ALA A 81 6.39 -0.82 -17.63
C ALA A 81 5.53 -2.09 -17.50
N ILE A 82 6.03 -3.11 -16.81
CA ILE A 82 5.41 -4.43 -16.75
C ILE A 82 4.92 -4.73 -15.33
N TRP A 83 3.61 -4.92 -15.21
CA TRP A 83 2.96 -5.31 -13.95
C TRP A 83 2.36 -6.70 -14.09
N GLN A 84 2.74 -7.59 -13.20
CA GLN A 84 2.16 -8.93 -13.11
C GLN A 84 0.85 -8.85 -12.29
N PRO A 85 -0.24 -9.49 -12.76
CA PRO A 85 -1.49 -9.51 -12.04
C PRO A 85 -1.40 -10.47 -10.84
N LEU A 86 -2.24 -10.23 -9.82
CA LEU A 86 -2.43 -11.14 -8.70
C LEU A 86 -3.21 -12.40 -9.15
N HIS A 87 -3.24 -13.41 -8.26
CA HIS A 87 -4.00 -14.63 -8.51
C HIS A 87 -5.48 -14.35 -8.87
N PRO A 88 -6.08 -15.04 -9.85
CA PRO A 88 -7.44 -14.78 -10.32
C PRO A 88 -8.53 -14.82 -9.25
N ASN A 89 -8.32 -15.57 -8.17
CA ASN A 89 -9.23 -15.67 -7.03
C ASN A 89 -8.97 -14.66 -5.90
N ALA A 90 -8.00 -13.75 -6.05
CA ALA A 90 -7.64 -12.75 -5.03
C ALA A 90 -8.85 -11.91 -4.57
N TRP A 91 -9.72 -11.50 -5.52
CA TRP A 91 -10.92 -10.74 -5.22
C TRP A 91 -11.89 -11.48 -4.28
N LYS A 92 -12.00 -12.82 -4.38
CA LYS A 92 -12.87 -13.63 -3.51
C LYS A 92 -12.41 -13.54 -2.06
N ARG A 93 -11.12 -13.48 -1.85
CA ARG A 93 -10.52 -13.40 -0.53
C ARG A 93 -10.71 -12.01 0.08
N GLU A 94 -10.52 -10.96 -0.72
CA GLU A 94 -10.72 -9.58 -0.31
C GLU A 94 -12.20 -9.27 -0.05
N PHE A 95 -13.12 -9.86 -0.81
CA PHE A 95 -14.55 -9.77 -0.59
C PHE A 95 -15.00 -10.45 0.72
N LYS A 96 -14.52 -11.68 0.98
CA LYS A 96 -14.99 -12.48 2.12
C LYS A 96 -14.69 -11.84 3.47
N LYS A 97 -13.54 -11.18 3.64
CA LYS A 97 -13.16 -10.55 4.91
C LYS A 97 -14.20 -9.55 5.40
N PRO A 98 -14.50 -8.46 4.68
CA PRO A 98 -15.50 -7.49 5.09
C PRO A 98 -16.92 -8.06 5.05
N ALA A 99 -17.21 -9.01 4.16
CA ALA A 99 -18.51 -9.65 4.07
C ALA A 99 -18.86 -10.40 5.36
N TYR A 100 -17.93 -11.17 5.93
CA TYR A 100 -18.16 -11.84 7.22
C TYR A 100 -18.29 -10.86 8.40
N ILE A 101 -17.51 -9.77 8.41
CA ILE A 101 -17.61 -8.75 9.44
C ILE A 101 -18.99 -8.08 9.41
N LEU A 102 -19.58 -7.87 8.24
CA LEU A 102 -20.90 -7.27 8.08
C LEU A 102 -22.05 -8.17 8.54
N VAL A 103 -21.87 -9.49 8.59
CA VAL A 103 -22.94 -10.42 9.02
C VAL A 103 -23.42 -10.11 10.45
N ILE A 104 -22.47 -9.86 11.36
CA ILE A 104 -22.77 -9.66 12.79
C ILE A 104 -23.71 -8.44 12.98
N PRO A 105 -23.34 -7.22 12.53
CA PRO A 105 -24.22 -6.06 12.69
C PRO A 105 -25.55 -6.20 11.94
N ILE A 106 -25.61 -6.89 10.80
CA ILE A 106 -26.86 -7.14 10.09
C ILE A 106 -27.78 -8.03 10.93
N LEU A 107 -27.28 -9.10 11.56
CA LEU A 107 -28.08 -9.97 12.41
C LEU A 107 -28.61 -9.23 13.66
N VAL A 108 -27.77 -8.40 14.29
CA VAL A 108 -28.20 -7.59 15.43
C VAL A 108 -29.28 -6.59 15.03
N LEU A 109 -29.10 -5.89 13.93
CA LEU A 109 -30.05 -4.89 13.43
C LEU A 109 -31.32 -5.53 12.87
N ALA A 110 -31.27 -6.75 12.37
CA ALA A 110 -32.45 -7.47 11.91
C ALA A 110 -33.46 -7.70 13.06
N TYR A 111 -32.96 -7.84 14.30
CA TYR A 111 -33.79 -7.98 15.49
C TYR A 111 -34.40 -6.64 15.94
N TRP A 112 -33.64 -5.54 15.91
CA TRP A 112 -34.05 -4.23 16.46
C TRP A 112 -34.64 -3.29 15.41
N ALA A 113 -34.09 -3.30 14.18
CA ALA A 113 -34.41 -2.34 13.13
C ALA A 113 -34.24 -3.00 11.74
N TRP A 114 -35.15 -3.88 11.41
CA TRP A 114 -35.06 -4.68 10.16
C TRP A 114 -34.93 -3.83 8.88
N GLN A 115 -35.51 -2.61 8.87
CA GLN A 115 -35.38 -1.70 7.72
C GLN A 115 -33.93 -1.29 7.50
N ILE A 116 -33.17 -1.02 8.59
CA ILE A 116 -31.75 -0.66 8.50
C ILE A 116 -30.93 -1.89 8.09
N ALA A 117 -31.28 -3.08 8.59
CA ALA A 117 -30.63 -4.33 8.18
C ALA A 117 -30.77 -4.57 6.66
N LEU A 118 -31.95 -4.30 6.08
CA LEU A 118 -32.18 -4.38 4.62
C LEU A 118 -31.29 -3.38 3.85
N LEU A 119 -31.18 -2.15 4.33
CA LEU A 119 -30.26 -1.17 3.72
C LEU A 119 -28.80 -1.62 3.77
N MET A 120 -28.39 -2.24 4.87
CA MET A 120 -27.03 -2.79 4.99
C MET A 120 -26.74 -3.92 4.00
N LEU A 121 -27.75 -4.67 3.57
CA LEU A 121 -27.57 -5.69 2.54
C LEU A 121 -27.09 -5.10 1.20
N LEU A 122 -27.42 -3.84 0.91
CA LEU A 122 -26.92 -3.14 -0.28
C LEU A 122 -25.40 -2.92 -0.26
N ALA A 123 -24.76 -3.08 0.88
CA ALA A 123 -23.30 -3.05 0.97
C ALA A 123 -22.64 -4.26 0.28
N TYR A 124 -23.30 -5.41 0.18
CA TYR A 124 -22.71 -6.61 -0.44
C TYR A 124 -22.40 -6.44 -1.93
N PRO A 125 -23.34 -5.97 -2.79
CA PRO A 125 -23.01 -5.67 -4.18
C PRO A 125 -21.87 -4.67 -4.32
N TRP A 126 -21.85 -3.64 -3.47
CA TRP A 126 -20.75 -2.67 -3.45
C TRP A 126 -19.41 -3.31 -3.10
N LEU A 127 -19.35 -4.11 -2.04
CA LEU A 127 -18.14 -4.84 -1.64
C LEU A 127 -17.65 -5.78 -2.74
N TRP A 128 -18.58 -6.45 -3.44
CA TRP A 128 -18.25 -7.34 -4.54
C TRP A 128 -17.61 -6.58 -5.71
N ILE A 129 -18.20 -5.46 -6.12
CA ILE A 129 -17.63 -4.59 -7.16
C ILE A 129 -16.27 -4.04 -6.72
N ALA A 130 -16.18 -3.52 -5.49
CA ALA A 130 -14.96 -2.95 -4.95
C ALA A 130 -13.82 -3.98 -4.91
N SER A 131 -14.10 -5.21 -4.47
CA SER A 131 -13.10 -6.29 -4.42
C SER A 131 -12.63 -6.72 -5.81
N LYS A 132 -13.51 -6.78 -6.79
CA LYS A 132 -13.14 -7.06 -8.18
C LYS A 132 -12.28 -5.95 -8.77
N GLN A 133 -12.67 -4.69 -8.55
CA GLN A 133 -11.91 -3.55 -9.04
C GLN A 133 -10.54 -3.46 -8.36
N TRP A 134 -10.47 -3.73 -7.06
CA TRP A 134 -9.20 -3.78 -6.35
C TRP A 134 -8.27 -4.83 -6.96
N ALA A 135 -8.74 -6.07 -7.15
CA ALA A 135 -7.94 -7.15 -7.73
C ALA A 135 -7.49 -6.85 -9.17
N LYS A 136 -8.32 -6.15 -9.96
CA LYS A 136 -7.94 -5.73 -11.32
C LYS A 136 -6.82 -4.69 -11.35
N HIS A 137 -6.79 -3.80 -10.36
CA HIS A 137 -5.79 -2.73 -10.30
C HIS A 137 -4.56 -3.11 -9.47
N ALA A 138 -4.67 -4.11 -8.62
CA ALA A 138 -3.56 -4.62 -7.84
C ALA A 138 -2.60 -5.43 -8.73
N GLY A 139 -1.32 -5.38 -8.39
CA GLY A 139 -0.29 -6.10 -9.11
C GLY A 139 1.07 -5.89 -8.50
N TYR A 140 2.04 -6.63 -8.98
CA TYR A 140 3.42 -6.54 -8.56
C TYR A 140 4.37 -6.54 -9.75
N SER A 141 5.55 -6.04 -9.53
CA SER A 141 6.65 -6.11 -10.48
C SER A 141 7.93 -6.39 -9.72
N TYR A 142 8.78 -7.21 -10.27
CA TYR A 142 10.11 -7.45 -9.72
C TYR A 142 11.14 -7.45 -10.84
N ASP A 143 12.26 -6.84 -10.54
CA ASP A 143 13.44 -6.82 -11.37
C ASP A 143 14.66 -7.15 -10.50
N SER A 144 15.85 -7.26 -11.09
CA SER A 144 17.11 -7.53 -10.37
C SER A 144 17.36 -6.57 -9.21
N ASP A 145 16.96 -5.33 -9.35
CA ASP A 145 17.28 -4.25 -8.41
C ASP A 145 16.09 -3.72 -7.62
N LEU A 146 14.85 -3.91 -8.12
CA LEU A 146 13.66 -3.28 -7.57
C LEU A 146 12.48 -4.26 -7.45
N ILE A 147 11.83 -4.23 -6.30
CA ILE A 147 10.51 -4.85 -6.10
C ILE A 147 9.49 -3.74 -5.95
N ALA A 148 8.39 -3.86 -6.67
CA ALA A 148 7.29 -2.92 -6.63
C ALA A 148 5.94 -3.61 -6.47
N VAL A 149 5.06 -3.00 -5.69
CA VAL A 149 3.68 -3.46 -5.49
C VAL A 149 2.75 -2.28 -5.72
N ARG A 150 1.67 -2.51 -6.43
CA ARG A 150 0.58 -1.55 -6.56
C ARG A 150 -0.70 -2.12 -6.00
N GLU A 151 -1.44 -1.31 -5.26
CA GLU A 151 -2.71 -1.67 -4.66
C GLU A 151 -3.71 -0.52 -4.73
N GLY A 152 -4.97 -0.85 -4.54
CA GLY A 152 -6.05 0.13 -4.41
C GLY A 152 -6.76 0.47 -5.72
N TRP A 153 -8.04 0.82 -5.58
CA TRP A 153 -8.92 1.23 -6.68
C TRP A 153 -9.28 2.72 -6.58
N ILE A 154 -9.83 3.13 -5.44
CA ILE A 154 -10.20 4.54 -5.19
C ILE A 154 -8.95 5.33 -4.87
N ASN A 155 -8.24 4.93 -3.83
CA ASN A 155 -6.92 5.45 -3.49
C ASN A 155 -5.88 4.44 -3.98
N LYS A 156 -4.99 4.89 -4.83
CA LYS A 156 -3.92 4.08 -5.40
C LYS A 156 -2.65 4.26 -4.61
N TYR A 157 -1.97 3.15 -4.37
CA TYR A 157 -0.70 3.08 -3.68
C TYR A 157 0.27 2.29 -4.55
N TRP A 158 1.45 2.85 -4.75
CA TRP A 158 2.58 2.15 -5.35
C TRP A 158 3.70 2.16 -4.32
N ARG A 159 4.18 1.01 -3.98
CA ARG A 159 5.25 0.85 -3.02
C ARG A 159 6.40 0.12 -3.67
N PHE A 160 7.62 0.64 -3.48
CA PHE A 160 8.83 0.07 -4.04
C PHE A 160 9.93 0.02 -3.00
N ALA A 161 10.78 -1.01 -3.12
CA ALA A 161 11.99 -1.14 -2.35
C ALA A 161 13.11 -1.72 -3.21
N GLU A 162 14.34 -1.31 -2.94
CA GLU A 162 15.51 -1.94 -3.54
C GLU A 162 15.69 -3.35 -2.96
N VAL A 163 15.93 -4.34 -3.83
CA VAL A 163 16.15 -5.74 -3.43
C VAL A 163 17.27 -5.84 -2.39
N ARG A 164 18.34 -5.04 -2.54
CA ARG A 164 19.49 -5.00 -1.62
C ARG A 164 19.15 -4.54 -0.19
N LYS A 165 18.02 -3.87 0.00
CA LYS A 165 17.57 -3.36 1.31
C LYS A 165 16.58 -4.28 2.01
N ILE A 166 16.18 -5.36 1.34
CA ILE A 166 15.31 -6.38 1.94
C ILE A 166 16.16 -7.24 2.88
N GLN A 167 15.76 -7.30 4.15
CA GLN A 167 16.45 -8.08 5.18
C GLN A 167 15.89 -9.48 5.34
N ALA A 168 14.57 -9.62 5.21
CA ALA A 168 13.90 -10.90 5.32
C ALA A 168 12.72 -10.99 4.35
N VAL A 169 12.52 -12.18 3.83
CA VAL A 169 11.35 -12.52 3.02
C VAL A 169 10.65 -13.68 3.70
N TYR A 170 9.38 -13.52 4.02
CA TYR A 170 8.59 -14.59 4.60
C TYR A 170 7.26 -14.78 3.88
N LEU A 171 6.85 -16.03 3.78
CA LEU A 171 5.63 -16.42 3.12
C LEU A 171 4.57 -16.74 4.17
N LYS A 172 3.42 -16.07 4.08
CA LYS A 172 2.27 -16.34 4.94
C LYS A 172 1.14 -16.93 4.11
N GLN A 173 0.65 -18.06 4.58
CA GLN A 173 -0.46 -18.74 3.94
C GLN A 173 -1.50 -19.12 4.99
N SER A 174 -2.71 -18.58 4.88
CA SER A 174 -3.82 -18.99 5.73
C SER A 174 -4.47 -20.30 5.21
N PRO A 175 -5.23 -21.05 6.04
CA PRO A 175 -5.97 -22.23 5.56
C PRO A 175 -6.89 -21.93 4.36
N PHE A 176 -7.46 -20.74 4.32
CA PHE A 176 -8.31 -20.29 3.23
C PHE A 176 -7.51 -19.97 1.97
N ASP A 177 -6.31 -19.40 2.10
CA ASP A 177 -5.42 -19.12 0.98
C ASP A 177 -4.92 -20.42 0.38
N ARG A 178 -4.60 -21.41 1.22
CA ARG A 178 -4.21 -22.78 0.81
C ARG A 178 -5.26 -23.44 -0.06
N LYS A 179 -6.56 -23.27 0.28
CA LYS A 179 -7.67 -23.81 -0.52
C LYS A 179 -7.69 -23.27 -1.96
N TYR A 180 -7.20 -22.06 -2.19
CA TYR A 180 -7.15 -21.43 -3.51
C TYR A 180 -5.75 -21.46 -4.15
N GLY A 181 -4.78 -22.11 -3.51
CA GLY A 181 -3.39 -22.14 -4.00
C GLY A 181 -2.69 -20.79 -3.91
N MET A 182 -3.11 -19.90 -3.02
CA MET A 182 -2.58 -18.55 -2.88
C MET A 182 -1.67 -18.42 -1.67
N ALA A 183 -0.72 -17.49 -1.74
CA ALA A 183 0.12 -17.12 -0.62
C ALA A 183 0.37 -15.60 -0.61
N THR A 184 0.80 -15.05 0.49
CA THR A 184 1.24 -13.65 0.60
C THR A 184 2.72 -13.66 0.94
N VAL A 185 3.51 -13.00 0.12
CA VAL A 185 4.95 -12.80 0.35
C VAL A 185 5.13 -11.44 0.98
N PHE A 186 5.81 -11.40 2.10
CA PHE A 186 6.18 -10.18 2.81
C PHE A 186 7.67 -9.98 2.65
N CYS A 187 8.05 -8.78 2.24
CA CYS A 187 9.43 -8.35 2.18
C CYS A 187 9.67 -7.36 3.32
N ASP A 188 10.50 -7.78 4.28
CA ASP A 188 10.83 -6.97 5.44
C ASP A 188 12.05 -6.12 5.18
N THR A 189 11.96 -4.85 5.54
CA THR A 189 13.06 -3.88 5.52
C THR A 189 13.31 -3.38 6.94
N VAL A 190 14.45 -2.76 7.23
CA VAL A 190 14.91 -2.37 8.59
C VAL A 190 13.85 -1.70 9.49
N ASN A 191 12.75 -1.23 8.93
CA ASN A 191 11.74 -0.45 9.67
C ASN A 191 10.29 -0.90 9.45
N ALA A 192 10.05 -2.19 9.21
CA ALA A 192 8.69 -2.73 9.04
C ALA A 192 7.79 -2.61 10.30
N GLY A 193 8.27 -2.04 11.39
CA GLY A 193 7.49 -1.74 12.60
C GLY A 193 6.65 -0.46 12.55
N SER A 194 6.73 0.33 11.50
CA SER A 194 5.89 1.52 11.34
C SER A 194 4.49 1.15 10.86
N PHE A 195 3.49 1.97 11.21
CA PHE A 195 2.05 1.77 10.99
C PHE A 195 1.59 1.52 9.54
N GLU A 196 2.47 1.57 8.55
CA GLU A 196 2.15 1.18 7.17
C GLU A 196 2.39 -0.33 6.95
N PRO A 197 1.53 -0.98 6.16
CA PRO A 197 1.69 -2.39 5.88
C PRO A 197 3.07 -2.61 5.23
N PRO A 198 3.81 -3.65 5.64
CA PRO A 198 5.08 -4.02 5.04
C PRO A 198 4.91 -4.22 3.53
N LEU A 199 6.00 -4.12 2.76
CA LEU A 199 5.97 -4.43 1.34
C LEU A 199 5.50 -5.89 1.17
N ALA A 200 4.26 -6.05 0.76
CA ALA A 200 3.63 -7.37 0.68
C ALA A 200 3.02 -7.60 -0.69
N ILE A 201 3.42 -8.68 -1.34
CA ILE A 201 2.77 -9.18 -2.55
C ILE A 201 1.66 -10.12 -2.08
N ARG A 202 0.42 -9.64 -2.11
CA ARG A 202 -0.74 -10.41 -1.63
C ARG A 202 -1.27 -11.32 -2.72
N TYR A 203 -1.67 -12.52 -2.31
CA TYR A 203 -2.38 -13.46 -3.19
C TYR A 203 -1.63 -13.82 -4.49
N LEU A 204 -0.40 -14.25 -4.31
CA LEU A 204 0.46 -14.80 -5.34
C LEU A 204 -0.02 -16.19 -5.73
#